data_08a87b685763e89804ad8f069df28f76
#
_entry.id   08a87b685763e89804ad8f069df28f76
#
_cell.length_a   1.000
_cell.length_b   1.000
_cell.length_c   1.000
_cell.angle_alpha   90.00
_cell.angle_beta   90.00
_cell.angle_gamma   90.00
#
_symmetry.space_group_name_H-M   'P 1'
#
loop_
_entity.id
_entity.type
_entity.pdbx_description
1 polymer ?
#
loop_
_entity_poly.entity_id
_entity_poly.type
_entity_poly.pdbx_seq_one_letter_code
_entity_poly.pdbx_strand_id
1 'polypeptide(L)'
;MKKIIKIILISLVIIGIASVAFYFYNGTDTPKEQVIATTSFEKEIENQVKSQIQGNDYPQASKAFHDIMSTIKTEASIENVDGKKQLTTNEVANCQKIAFYAYAPIFNRYQKSYFSQSSWTDSELNALKAQAQELLSMNIAEGAAKHGIAKVIANVNDYNAAWAVVRSAHSCYSVAAVKSIKSKVAQYNRAPLTNNASLRAGLNSAYTDAKSSLASNINANCRKVAQSYMAYGSYDNYLAAEEAALNRINEYVNAFGGGSFGNAKNALAQADNDAINYYAKNY
;
A
#
# COMPACT_ATOMS: atom_id res chain seq x y z
N MET A 1 37.14 51.11 9.23
CA MET A 1 36.29 50.95 8.07
C MET A 1 36.30 49.55 7.45
N LYS A 2 37.42 48.91 7.09
CA LYS A 2 37.45 47.57 6.45
C LYS A 2 36.81 46.45 7.28
N LYS A 3 36.86 46.46 8.61
CA LYS A 3 36.21 45.45 9.47
C LYS A 3 34.67 45.59 9.52
N ILE A 4 34.15 46.80 9.48
CA ILE A 4 32.71 47.08 9.52
C ILE A 4 32.05 46.67 8.20
N ILE A 5 32.70 46.90 7.07
CA ILE A 5 32.23 46.50 5.74
C ILE A 5 32.18 44.97 5.60
N LYS A 6 33.15 44.22 6.16
CA LYS A 6 33.12 42.78 6.18
C LYS A 6 31.97 42.22 7.03
N ILE A 7 31.66 42.84 8.18
CA ILE A 7 30.56 42.42 9.06
C ILE A 7 29.22 42.70 8.36
N ILE A 8 29.06 43.83 7.68
CA ILE A 8 27.82 44.15 6.93
C ILE A 8 27.63 43.21 5.75
N LEU A 9 28.70 42.87 5.02
CA LEU A 9 28.60 41.89 3.91
C LEU A 9 28.24 40.47 4.39
N ILE A 10 28.81 40.03 5.50
CA ILE A 10 28.48 38.74 6.12
C ILE A 10 27.03 38.73 6.65
N SER A 11 26.56 39.82 7.23
CA SER A 11 25.19 39.99 7.71
C SER A 11 24.17 40.00 6.57
N LEU A 12 24.48 40.63 5.43
CA LEU A 12 23.61 40.60 4.24
C LEU A 12 23.54 39.24 3.56
N VAL A 13 24.64 38.51 3.54
CA VAL A 13 24.65 37.10 3.06
C VAL A 13 23.84 36.20 3.99
N ILE A 14 23.94 36.36 5.32
CA ILE A 14 23.17 35.60 6.29
C ILE A 14 21.67 35.94 6.23
N ILE A 15 21.30 37.20 6.02
CA ILE A 15 19.90 37.65 5.87
C ILE A 15 19.33 37.16 4.53
N GLY A 16 20.12 37.17 3.44
CA GLY A 16 19.74 36.62 2.15
C GLY A 16 19.47 35.09 2.22
N ILE A 17 20.31 34.34 2.95
CA ILE A 17 20.16 32.92 3.19
C ILE A 17 18.94 32.65 4.10
N ALA A 18 18.70 33.47 5.11
CA ALA A 18 17.59 33.30 6.04
C ALA A 18 16.22 33.55 5.40
N SER A 19 16.11 34.53 4.46
CA SER A 19 14.84 34.83 3.78
C SER A 19 14.44 33.77 2.76
N VAL A 20 15.37 33.11 2.12
CA VAL A 20 15.07 31.96 1.24
C VAL A 20 14.80 30.69 2.05
N ALA A 21 15.48 30.49 3.18
CA ALA A 21 15.22 29.37 4.11
C ALA A 21 13.83 29.45 4.74
N PHE A 22 13.27 30.63 4.99
CA PHE A 22 11.95 30.84 5.59
C PHE A 22 10.78 30.40 4.68
N TYR A 23 10.94 30.43 3.36
CA TYR A 23 9.93 29.96 2.41
C TYR A 23 9.85 28.43 2.31
N PHE A 24 10.91 27.72 2.72
CA PHE A 24 10.96 26.25 2.68
C PHE A 24 10.67 25.57 4.03
N TYR A 25 10.41 26.35 5.09
CA TYR A 25 10.33 25.85 6.47
C TYR A 25 8.90 25.79 7.01
N ASN A 26 8.01 25.06 6.34
CA ASN A 26 6.77 24.64 6.97
C ASN A 26 6.51 23.13 6.76
N GLY A 27 7.30 22.33 7.45
CA GLY A 27 7.03 20.89 7.53
C GLY A 27 8.26 20.02 7.66
N THR A 28 8.75 19.84 8.90
CA THR A 28 9.57 18.73 9.43
C THR A 28 10.99 18.53 8.88
N ASP A 29 11.94 18.94 9.74
CA ASP A 29 13.25 18.33 10.04
C ASP A 29 14.04 17.66 8.93
N THR A 30 14.73 18.44 8.09
CA THR A 30 16.07 18.11 7.56
C THR A 30 16.70 19.34 6.91
N PRO A 31 18.01 19.61 7.08
CA PRO A 31 18.71 20.66 6.33
C PRO A 31 18.63 20.30 4.83
N LYS A 32 17.95 21.15 4.07
CA LYS A 32 17.85 20.97 2.61
C LYS A 32 19.17 21.48 2.03
N GLU A 33 19.84 20.62 1.29
CA GLU A 33 20.91 21.08 0.40
C GLU A 33 20.30 22.08 -0.60
N GLN A 34 20.62 23.36 -0.44
CA GLN A 34 20.10 24.41 -1.28
C GLN A 34 20.89 24.38 -2.59
N VAL A 35 20.27 23.92 -3.65
CA VAL A 35 20.86 23.98 -4.99
C VAL A 35 20.79 25.44 -5.45
N ILE A 36 21.94 26.09 -5.59
CA ILE A 36 22.05 27.46 -6.06
C ILE A 36 22.18 27.45 -7.59
N ALA A 37 21.24 28.09 -8.28
CA ALA A 37 21.30 28.23 -9.72
C ALA A 37 22.47 29.17 -10.12
N THR A 38 23.44 28.61 -10.84
CA THR A 38 24.69 29.31 -11.24
C THR A 38 24.70 29.66 -12.72
N THR A 39 24.15 28.81 -13.58
CA THR A 39 24.09 29.04 -15.03
C THR A 39 22.80 29.73 -15.46
N SER A 40 22.74 30.21 -16.71
CA SER A 40 21.54 30.84 -17.28
C SER A 40 20.37 29.86 -17.37
N PHE A 41 20.64 28.62 -17.74
CA PHE A 41 19.61 27.58 -17.84
C PHE A 41 19.09 27.16 -16.47
N GLU A 42 19.95 26.97 -15.47
CA GLU A 42 19.54 26.70 -14.10
C GLU A 42 18.62 27.81 -13.54
N LYS A 43 18.92 29.09 -13.85
CA LYS A 43 18.08 30.25 -13.47
C LYS A 43 16.73 30.24 -14.20
N GLU A 44 16.70 29.84 -15.46
CA GLU A 44 15.45 29.66 -16.19
C GLU A 44 14.57 28.60 -15.56
N ILE A 45 15.12 27.45 -15.25
CA ILE A 45 14.40 26.37 -14.54
C ILE A 45 13.92 26.82 -13.15
N GLU A 46 14.76 27.54 -12.40
CA GLU A 46 14.36 28.11 -11.10
C GLU A 46 13.16 29.08 -11.25
N ASN A 47 13.13 29.89 -12.28
CA ASN A 47 12.01 30.83 -12.56
C ASN A 47 10.73 30.05 -12.96
N GLN A 48 10.85 29.03 -13.80
CA GLN A 48 9.73 28.16 -14.15
C GLN A 48 9.17 27.44 -12.91
N VAL A 49 10.02 26.91 -12.04
CA VAL A 49 9.63 26.30 -10.77
C VAL A 49 8.88 27.29 -9.88
N LYS A 50 9.39 28.51 -9.72
CA LYS A 50 8.74 29.54 -8.90
C LYS A 50 7.38 29.94 -9.44
N SER A 51 7.22 30.05 -10.76
CA SER A 51 5.97 30.49 -11.39
C SER A 51 4.94 29.36 -11.57
N GLN A 52 5.37 28.11 -11.78
CA GLN A 52 4.50 27.01 -12.20
C GLN A 52 4.31 25.90 -11.16
N ILE A 53 5.27 25.72 -10.24
CA ILE A 53 5.19 24.69 -9.19
C ILE A 53 4.85 25.32 -7.84
N GLN A 54 5.62 26.32 -7.42
CA GLN A 54 5.47 26.94 -6.11
C GLN A 54 4.17 27.77 -6.05
N GLY A 55 3.34 27.50 -5.04
CA GLY A 55 2.06 28.18 -4.86
C GLY A 55 0.87 27.55 -5.59
N ASN A 56 1.10 26.57 -6.45
CA ASN A 56 0.05 25.83 -7.13
C ASN A 56 -0.45 24.63 -6.32
N ASP A 57 -1.66 24.19 -6.62
CA ASP A 57 -2.19 22.95 -6.09
C ASP A 57 -1.47 21.73 -6.72
N TYR A 58 -1.76 20.54 -6.19
CA TYR A 58 -1.08 19.31 -6.60
C TYR A 58 -1.26 18.99 -8.11
N PRO A 59 -2.46 19.03 -8.73
CA PRO A 59 -2.61 18.72 -10.16
C PRO A 59 -1.81 19.65 -11.07
N GLN A 60 -1.82 20.94 -10.79
CA GLN A 60 -1.07 21.94 -11.56
C GLN A 60 0.44 21.81 -11.35
N ALA A 61 0.87 21.68 -10.11
CA ALA A 61 2.29 21.48 -9.77
C ALA A 61 2.84 20.16 -10.34
N SER A 62 2.04 19.09 -10.36
CA SER A 62 2.43 17.80 -10.95
C SER A 62 2.64 17.91 -12.46
N LYS A 63 1.71 18.55 -13.18
CA LYS A 63 1.85 18.78 -14.61
C LYS A 63 3.10 19.62 -14.90
N ALA A 64 3.25 20.76 -14.21
CA ALA A 64 4.40 21.64 -14.38
C ALA A 64 5.74 20.92 -14.10
N PHE A 65 5.78 20.08 -13.08
CA PHE A 65 6.97 19.28 -12.77
C PHE A 65 7.37 18.38 -13.95
N HIS A 66 6.41 17.65 -14.54
CA HIS A 66 6.68 16.78 -15.69
C HIS A 66 7.08 17.58 -16.94
N ASP A 67 6.44 18.72 -17.18
CA ASP A 67 6.78 19.59 -18.29
C ASP A 67 8.22 20.15 -18.15
N ILE A 68 8.61 20.58 -16.95
CA ILE A 68 9.98 21.06 -16.64
C ILE A 68 10.99 19.90 -16.78
N MET A 69 10.68 18.71 -16.27
CA MET A 69 11.57 17.55 -16.40
C MET A 69 11.75 17.13 -17.86
N SER A 70 10.70 17.23 -18.68
CA SER A 70 10.77 17.03 -20.12
C SER A 70 11.65 18.06 -20.82
N THR A 71 11.52 19.32 -20.46
CA THR A 71 12.38 20.42 -20.97
C THR A 71 13.85 20.16 -20.64
N ILE A 72 14.17 19.83 -19.38
CA ILE A 72 15.54 19.49 -18.95
C ILE A 72 16.11 18.32 -19.78
N LYS A 73 15.30 17.28 -20.01
CA LYS A 73 15.71 16.11 -20.80
C LYS A 73 15.96 16.47 -22.25
N THR A 74 15.10 17.29 -22.84
CA THR A 74 15.23 17.75 -24.24
C THR A 74 16.50 18.56 -24.41
N GLU A 75 16.71 19.57 -23.56
CA GLU A 75 17.91 20.43 -23.62
C GLU A 75 19.21 19.64 -23.37
N ALA A 76 19.16 18.64 -22.47
CA ALA A 76 20.30 17.74 -22.22
C ALA A 76 20.67 16.84 -23.44
N SER A 77 19.75 16.68 -24.40
CA SER A 77 19.98 15.90 -25.61
C SER A 77 20.54 16.72 -26.76
N ILE A 78 20.52 18.07 -26.67
CA ILE A 78 21.01 18.96 -27.72
C ILE A 78 22.54 18.95 -27.73
N GLU A 79 23.11 18.76 -28.92
CA GLU A 79 24.54 18.87 -29.18
C GLU A 79 24.87 20.21 -29.90
N ASN A 80 26.02 20.77 -29.57
CA ASN A 80 26.49 21.93 -30.27
C ASN A 80 27.08 21.55 -31.65
N VAL A 81 27.50 22.55 -32.43
CA VAL A 81 28.06 22.37 -33.79
C VAL A 81 29.31 21.45 -33.81
N ASP A 82 29.98 21.28 -32.64
CA ASP A 82 31.16 20.42 -32.48
C ASP A 82 30.82 19.02 -31.96
N GLY A 83 29.52 18.66 -31.88
CA GLY A 83 29.08 17.36 -31.36
C GLY A 83 29.19 17.23 -29.83
N LYS A 84 29.44 18.32 -29.10
CA LYS A 84 29.45 18.35 -27.64
C LYS A 84 28.07 18.68 -27.10
N LYS A 85 27.70 18.05 -25.98
CA LYS A 85 26.46 18.42 -25.31
C LYS A 85 26.47 19.86 -24.84
N GLN A 86 25.37 20.59 -25.08
CA GLN A 86 25.21 22.01 -24.71
C GLN A 86 25.16 22.17 -23.19
N LEU A 87 24.53 21.21 -22.47
CA LEU A 87 24.48 21.22 -21.02
C LEU A 87 25.45 20.16 -20.45
N THR A 88 26.14 20.53 -19.39
CA THR A 88 26.97 19.59 -18.64
C THR A 88 26.10 18.65 -17.80
N THR A 89 26.63 17.49 -17.45
CA THR A 89 25.95 16.54 -16.55
C THR A 89 25.59 17.17 -15.21
N ASN A 90 26.45 18.08 -14.69
CA ASN A 90 26.20 18.78 -13.43
C ASN A 90 25.04 19.75 -13.54
N GLU A 91 24.95 20.52 -14.64
CA GLU A 91 23.83 21.45 -14.88
C GLU A 91 22.52 20.70 -14.97
N VAL A 92 22.48 19.58 -15.70
CA VAL A 92 21.28 18.72 -15.78
C VAL A 92 20.89 18.22 -14.39
N ALA A 93 21.84 17.71 -13.61
CA ALA A 93 21.58 17.22 -12.26
C ALA A 93 21.07 18.33 -11.31
N ASN A 94 21.64 19.55 -11.41
CA ASN A 94 21.20 20.69 -10.64
C ASN A 94 19.77 21.12 -11.01
N CYS A 95 19.45 21.21 -12.29
CA CYS A 95 18.12 21.52 -12.78
C CYS A 95 17.08 20.50 -12.27
N GLN A 96 17.40 19.21 -12.32
CA GLN A 96 16.56 18.15 -11.79
C GLN A 96 16.34 18.28 -10.27
N LYS A 97 17.39 18.60 -9.52
CA LYS A 97 17.31 18.85 -8.07
C LYS A 97 16.42 20.06 -7.77
N ILE A 98 16.58 21.17 -8.49
CA ILE A 98 15.76 22.39 -8.32
C ILE A 98 14.27 22.05 -8.50
N ALA A 99 13.90 21.36 -9.57
CA ALA A 99 12.52 20.96 -9.84
C ALA A 99 12.00 19.96 -8.77
N PHE A 100 12.81 18.95 -8.42
CA PHE A 100 12.45 17.93 -7.45
C PHE A 100 12.17 18.51 -6.06
N TYR A 101 13.07 19.34 -5.53
CA TYR A 101 12.93 19.89 -4.17
C TYR A 101 11.78 20.90 -4.06
N ALA A 102 11.36 21.52 -5.15
CA ALA A 102 10.16 22.34 -5.18
C ALA A 102 8.88 21.49 -5.19
N TYR A 103 8.87 20.40 -5.94
CA TYR A 103 7.68 19.56 -6.12
C TYR A 103 7.45 18.56 -4.97
N ALA A 104 8.48 17.91 -4.45
CA ALA A 104 8.36 16.87 -3.44
C ALA A 104 7.56 17.28 -2.19
N PRO A 105 7.67 18.50 -1.63
CA PRO A 105 6.83 18.96 -0.53
C PRO A 105 5.33 19.01 -0.88
N ILE A 106 4.98 19.40 -2.12
CA ILE A 106 3.60 19.46 -2.61
C ILE A 106 3.03 18.06 -2.73
N PHE A 107 3.77 17.15 -3.34
CA PHE A 107 3.42 15.72 -3.39
C PHE A 107 3.22 15.13 -1.99
N ASN A 108 4.13 15.40 -1.06
CA ASN A 108 4.02 14.90 0.32
C ASN A 108 2.81 15.45 1.07
N ARG A 109 2.41 16.70 0.84
CA ARG A 109 1.17 17.24 1.41
C ARG A 109 -0.06 16.58 0.80
N TYR A 110 -0.09 16.47 -0.52
CA TYR A 110 -1.20 15.85 -1.23
C TYR A 110 -1.43 14.40 -0.79
N GLN A 111 -0.39 13.56 -0.76
CA GLN A 111 -0.53 12.17 -0.36
C GLN A 111 -1.01 12.02 1.10
N LYS A 112 -0.54 12.88 2.01
CA LYS A 112 -1.03 12.89 3.40
C LYS A 112 -2.52 13.24 3.47
N SER A 113 -2.95 14.25 2.72
CA SER A 113 -4.36 14.64 2.60
C SER A 113 -5.19 13.51 1.99
N TYR A 114 -4.70 12.87 0.92
CA TYR A 114 -5.38 11.76 0.28
C TYR A 114 -5.57 10.57 1.24
N PHE A 115 -4.52 10.13 1.92
CA PHE A 115 -4.60 9.04 2.89
C PHE A 115 -5.38 9.38 4.17
N SER A 116 -5.75 10.63 4.39
CA SER A 116 -6.67 11.03 5.48
C SER A 116 -8.15 10.91 5.12
N GLN A 117 -8.49 10.75 3.85
CA GLN A 117 -9.87 10.64 3.37
C GLN A 117 -10.48 9.28 3.75
N SER A 118 -11.80 9.24 3.81
CA SER A 118 -12.57 8.02 4.14
C SER A 118 -12.81 7.08 2.96
N SER A 119 -12.52 7.53 1.74
CA SER A 119 -12.65 6.73 0.51
C SER A 119 -11.44 6.95 -0.38
N TRP A 120 -10.97 5.88 -1.04
CA TRP A 120 -9.85 5.91 -1.99
C TRP A 120 -10.24 5.11 -3.22
N THR A 121 -9.80 5.57 -4.39
CA THR A 121 -10.00 4.82 -5.64
C THR A 121 -8.72 4.11 -6.05
N ASP A 122 -8.86 2.94 -6.66
CA ASP A 122 -7.70 2.17 -7.15
C ASP A 122 -6.91 2.95 -8.21
N SER A 123 -7.60 3.76 -9.03
CA SER A 123 -6.96 4.61 -10.05
C SER A 123 -6.03 5.64 -9.42
N GLU A 124 -6.51 6.38 -8.40
CA GLU A 124 -5.72 7.40 -7.71
C GLU A 124 -4.57 6.78 -6.90
N LEU A 125 -4.82 5.63 -6.24
CA LEU A 125 -3.78 4.90 -5.51
C LEU A 125 -2.65 4.43 -6.44
N ASN A 126 -3.01 3.91 -7.62
CA ASN A 126 -2.04 3.47 -8.61
C ASN A 126 -1.27 4.67 -9.19
N ALA A 127 -1.94 5.79 -9.45
CA ALA A 127 -1.28 7.03 -9.90
C ALA A 127 -0.30 7.57 -8.84
N LEU A 128 -0.70 7.63 -7.58
CA LEU A 128 0.17 8.03 -6.47
C LEU A 128 1.40 7.10 -6.34
N LYS A 129 1.18 5.79 -6.46
CA LYS A 129 2.27 4.80 -6.41
C LYS A 129 3.24 4.97 -7.57
N ALA A 130 2.73 5.10 -8.80
CA ALA A 130 3.56 5.31 -9.99
C ALA A 130 4.41 6.56 -9.87
N GLN A 131 3.83 7.67 -9.41
CA GLN A 131 4.55 8.92 -9.21
C GLN A 131 5.58 8.84 -8.08
N ALA A 132 5.27 8.14 -6.98
CA ALA A 132 6.25 7.88 -5.92
C ALA A 132 7.44 7.06 -6.45
N GLN A 133 7.19 6.05 -7.29
CA GLN A 133 8.23 5.25 -7.93
C GLN A 133 9.10 6.10 -8.87
N GLU A 134 8.49 6.96 -9.68
CA GLU A 134 9.19 7.89 -10.56
C GLU A 134 10.12 8.81 -9.75
N LEU A 135 9.61 9.48 -8.72
CA LEU A 135 10.39 10.36 -7.86
C LEU A 135 11.58 9.65 -7.18
N LEU A 136 11.41 8.39 -6.77
CA LEU A 136 12.50 7.60 -6.19
C LEU A 136 13.53 7.17 -7.24
N SER A 137 13.10 6.90 -8.47
CA SER A 137 13.98 6.47 -9.56
C SER A 137 14.97 7.56 -10.00
N MET A 138 14.69 8.83 -9.72
CA MET A 138 15.58 9.95 -10.01
C MET A 138 16.85 9.96 -9.15
N ASN A 139 16.88 9.18 -8.05
CA ASN A 139 18.00 9.11 -7.08
C ASN A 139 18.40 10.47 -6.47
N ILE A 140 17.46 11.43 -6.45
CA ILE A 140 17.64 12.78 -5.88
C ILE A 140 17.15 12.82 -4.43
N ALA A 141 16.10 12.02 -4.14
CA ALA A 141 15.45 12.01 -2.84
C ALA A 141 16.37 11.48 -1.73
N GLU A 142 16.52 12.23 -0.66
CA GLU A 142 17.32 11.87 0.52
C GLU A 142 16.50 12.06 1.82
N GLY A 143 16.96 11.45 2.89
CA GLY A 143 16.43 11.65 4.25
C GLY A 143 14.91 11.50 4.34
N ALA A 144 14.27 12.51 4.94
CA ALA A 144 12.83 12.53 5.18
C ALA A 144 11.98 12.55 3.89
N ALA A 145 12.47 13.19 2.82
CA ALA A 145 11.78 13.21 1.52
C ALA A 145 11.72 11.80 0.92
N LYS A 146 12.84 11.09 0.89
CA LYS A 146 12.91 9.69 0.45
C LYS A 146 11.99 8.78 1.27
N HIS A 147 12.03 8.93 2.60
CA HIS A 147 11.18 8.15 3.50
C HIS A 147 9.69 8.44 3.25
N GLY A 148 9.30 9.72 3.11
CA GLY A 148 7.91 10.13 2.84
C GLY A 148 7.38 9.56 1.52
N ILE A 149 8.17 9.63 0.45
CA ILE A 149 7.82 9.10 -0.87
C ILE A 149 7.72 7.56 -0.82
N ALA A 150 8.70 6.89 -0.22
CA ALA A 150 8.68 5.42 -0.08
C ALA A 150 7.48 4.92 0.73
N LYS A 151 7.03 5.69 1.72
CA LYS A 151 5.85 5.37 2.53
C LYS A 151 4.55 5.34 1.71
N VAL A 152 4.45 6.12 0.63
CA VAL A 152 3.30 6.06 -0.30
C VAL A 152 3.20 4.67 -0.92
N ILE A 153 4.32 4.15 -1.43
CA ILE A 153 4.37 2.82 -2.05
C ILE A 153 3.99 1.75 -1.02
N ALA A 154 4.54 1.85 0.19
CA ALA A 154 4.21 0.92 1.28
C ALA A 154 2.72 0.95 1.63
N ASN A 155 2.12 2.14 1.78
CA ASN A 155 0.70 2.28 2.09
C ASN A 155 -0.21 1.69 1.00
N VAL A 156 0.11 1.89 -0.29
CA VAL A 156 -0.66 1.30 -1.39
C VAL A 156 -0.52 -0.23 -1.43
N ASN A 157 0.68 -0.75 -1.19
CA ASN A 157 0.90 -2.20 -1.12
C ASN A 157 0.15 -2.81 0.06
N ASP A 158 0.19 -2.18 1.24
CA ASP A 158 -0.53 -2.61 2.43
C ASP A 158 -2.05 -2.57 2.23
N TYR A 159 -2.57 -1.53 1.54
CA TYR A 159 -3.99 -1.45 1.18
C TYR A 159 -4.43 -2.64 0.31
N ASN A 160 -3.67 -2.95 -0.73
CA ASN A 160 -3.96 -4.08 -1.61
C ASN A 160 -3.89 -5.42 -0.86
N ALA A 161 -2.88 -5.59 0.00
CA ALA A 161 -2.72 -6.78 0.82
C ALA A 161 -3.84 -6.92 1.86
N ALA A 162 -4.28 -5.82 2.48
CA ALA A 162 -5.40 -5.80 3.41
C ALA A 162 -6.72 -6.22 2.74
N TRP A 163 -7.00 -5.72 1.53
CA TRP A 163 -8.16 -6.18 0.74
C TRP A 163 -8.07 -7.66 0.34
N ALA A 164 -6.87 -8.16 0.06
CA ALA A 164 -6.69 -9.60 -0.18
C ALA A 164 -7.05 -10.42 1.07
N VAL A 165 -6.74 -9.93 2.28
CA VAL A 165 -7.16 -10.56 3.54
C VAL A 165 -8.68 -10.57 3.67
N VAL A 166 -9.34 -9.43 3.43
CA VAL A 166 -10.81 -9.33 3.49
C VAL A 166 -11.46 -10.32 2.52
N ARG A 167 -10.99 -10.36 1.27
CA ARG A 167 -11.53 -11.31 0.27
C ARG A 167 -11.30 -12.78 0.65
N SER A 168 -10.11 -13.12 1.16
CA SER A 168 -9.79 -14.50 1.53
C SER A 168 -10.57 -14.99 2.75
N ALA A 169 -11.12 -14.11 3.56
CA ALA A 169 -11.98 -14.46 4.70
C ALA A 169 -13.24 -15.23 4.28
N HIS A 170 -13.74 -14.97 3.07
CA HIS A 170 -14.94 -15.65 2.54
C HIS A 170 -14.69 -17.05 1.97
N SER A 171 -13.44 -17.53 1.96
CA SER A 171 -13.06 -18.85 1.41
C SER A 171 -12.09 -19.60 2.30
N CYS A 172 -12.40 -19.71 3.59
CA CYS A 172 -11.56 -20.44 4.55
C CYS A 172 -11.94 -21.93 4.63
N TYR A 173 -10.93 -22.79 4.51
CA TYR A 173 -11.08 -24.26 4.53
C TYR A 173 -10.38 -24.94 5.71
N SER A 174 -9.64 -24.21 6.54
CA SER A 174 -8.93 -24.77 7.68
C SER A 174 -8.85 -23.81 8.86
N VAL A 175 -8.66 -24.35 10.05
CA VAL A 175 -8.42 -23.60 11.29
C VAL A 175 -7.18 -22.70 11.15
N ALA A 176 -6.13 -23.20 10.50
CA ALA A 176 -4.90 -22.44 10.25
C ALA A 176 -5.16 -21.20 9.39
N ALA A 177 -6.00 -21.32 8.34
CA ALA A 177 -6.38 -20.19 7.50
C ALA A 177 -7.10 -19.10 8.31
N VAL A 178 -8.07 -19.48 9.15
CA VAL A 178 -8.80 -18.53 10.03
C VAL A 178 -7.86 -17.83 11.01
N LYS A 179 -6.92 -18.57 11.63
CA LYS A 179 -5.90 -17.98 12.52
C LYS A 179 -4.98 -17.01 11.78
N SER A 180 -4.60 -17.34 10.54
CA SER A 180 -3.82 -16.44 9.67
C SER A 180 -4.58 -15.15 9.36
N ILE A 181 -5.88 -15.23 9.04
CA ILE A 181 -6.74 -14.04 8.85
C ILE A 181 -6.71 -13.15 10.10
N LYS A 182 -6.92 -13.73 11.29
CA LYS A 182 -6.87 -12.98 12.56
C LYS A 182 -5.56 -12.21 12.73
N SER A 183 -4.42 -12.85 12.48
CA SER A 183 -3.10 -12.22 12.58
C SER A 183 -2.92 -11.10 11.57
N LYS A 184 -3.30 -11.32 10.31
CA LYS A 184 -3.20 -10.31 9.24
C LYS A 184 -4.14 -9.13 9.47
N VAL A 185 -5.36 -9.36 9.97
CA VAL A 185 -6.27 -8.27 10.38
C VAL A 185 -5.59 -7.39 11.43
N ALA A 186 -4.96 -7.98 12.45
CA ALA A 186 -4.23 -7.20 13.46
C ALA A 186 -3.07 -6.38 12.86
N GLN A 187 -2.37 -6.92 11.85
CA GLN A 187 -1.29 -6.23 11.14
C GLN A 187 -1.78 -5.00 10.38
N TYR A 188 -2.93 -5.11 9.67
CA TYR A 188 -3.42 -4.05 8.77
C TYR A 188 -4.44 -3.12 9.43
N ASN A 189 -4.98 -3.44 10.60
CA ASN A 189 -5.95 -2.59 11.32
C ASN A 189 -5.24 -1.40 12.00
N ARG A 190 -4.61 -0.54 11.21
CA ARG A 190 -3.84 0.61 11.64
C ARG A 190 -3.91 1.76 10.63
N ALA A 191 -3.68 2.99 11.11
CA ALA A 191 -3.58 4.15 10.22
C ALA A 191 -2.36 4.03 9.26
N PRO A 192 -2.47 4.51 8.02
CA PRO A 192 -3.63 5.23 7.48
C PRO A 192 -4.75 4.31 6.94
N LEU A 193 -4.55 2.98 6.88
CA LEU A 193 -5.48 2.04 6.24
C LEU A 193 -6.89 2.13 6.81
N THR A 194 -6.98 2.29 8.13
CA THR A 194 -8.27 2.42 8.85
C THR A 194 -9.00 3.75 8.62
N ASN A 195 -8.37 4.71 7.93
CA ASN A 195 -9.06 5.92 7.47
C ASN A 195 -10.05 5.58 6.36
N ASN A 196 -9.72 4.63 5.48
CA ASN A 196 -10.67 4.13 4.48
C ASN A 196 -11.80 3.36 5.18
N ALA A 197 -13.03 3.89 5.08
CA ALA A 197 -14.18 3.36 5.80
C ALA A 197 -14.57 1.94 5.37
N SER A 198 -14.53 1.67 4.07
CA SER A 198 -14.88 0.35 3.51
C SER A 198 -13.85 -0.71 3.89
N LEU A 199 -12.56 -0.40 3.80
CA LEU A 199 -11.50 -1.32 4.22
C LEU A 199 -11.57 -1.60 5.73
N ARG A 200 -11.79 -0.56 6.54
CA ARG A 200 -11.95 -0.71 7.99
C ARG A 200 -13.12 -1.63 8.34
N ALA A 201 -14.28 -1.44 7.69
CA ALA A 201 -15.43 -2.30 7.89
C ALA A 201 -15.12 -3.75 7.50
N GLY A 202 -14.49 -3.97 6.33
CA GLY A 202 -14.08 -5.28 5.88
C GLY A 202 -13.07 -5.97 6.82
N LEU A 203 -12.07 -5.24 7.32
CA LEU A 203 -11.11 -5.79 8.30
C LEU A 203 -11.79 -6.15 9.63
N ASN A 204 -12.74 -5.34 10.09
CA ASN A 204 -13.46 -5.61 11.33
C ASN A 204 -14.34 -6.89 11.24
N SER A 205 -14.91 -7.19 10.08
CA SER A 205 -15.72 -8.39 9.87
C SER A 205 -14.89 -9.63 9.50
N ALA A 206 -13.75 -9.47 8.87
CA ALA A 206 -12.99 -10.55 8.21
C ALA A 206 -12.73 -11.78 9.09
N TYR A 207 -12.41 -11.60 10.37
CA TYR A 207 -12.20 -12.74 11.27
C TYR A 207 -13.48 -13.53 11.54
N THR A 208 -14.62 -12.85 11.69
CA THR A 208 -15.93 -13.46 11.88
C THR A 208 -16.37 -14.17 10.59
N ASP A 209 -16.18 -13.52 9.45
CA ASP A 209 -16.49 -14.06 8.12
C ASP A 209 -15.67 -15.31 7.83
N ALA A 210 -14.38 -15.31 8.19
CA ALA A 210 -13.50 -16.47 8.06
C ALA A 210 -13.97 -17.67 8.90
N LYS A 211 -14.40 -17.43 10.14
CA LYS A 211 -14.98 -18.50 10.98
C LYS A 211 -16.28 -19.03 10.38
N SER A 212 -17.15 -18.14 9.91
CA SER A 212 -18.43 -18.51 9.29
C SER A 212 -18.22 -19.29 8.00
N SER A 213 -17.27 -18.89 7.19
CA SER A 213 -16.88 -19.58 5.96
C SER A 213 -16.38 -21.00 6.25
N LEU A 214 -15.48 -21.16 7.23
CA LEU A 214 -14.98 -22.47 7.63
C LEU A 214 -16.12 -23.36 8.18
N ALA A 215 -16.97 -22.83 9.04
CA ALA A 215 -18.12 -23.58 9.58
C ALA A 215 -19.07 -24.04 8.46
N SER A 216 -19.35 -23.19 7.48
CA SER A 216 -20.16 -23.52 6.30
C SER A 216 -19.53 -24.63 5.47
N ASN A 217 -18.22 -24.57 5.25
CA ASN A 217 -17.46 -25.59 4.51
C ASN A 217 -17.45 -26.95 5.27
N ILE A 218 -17.32 -26.95 6.59
CA ILE A 218 -17.42 -28.17 7.42
C ILE A 218 -18.83 -28.74 7.33
N ASN A 219 -19.87 -27.93 7.49
CA ASN A 219 -21.27 -28.38 7.38
C ASN A 219 -21.57 -28.97 5.99
N ALA A 220 -21.09 -28.35 4.92
CA ALA A 220 -21.24 -28.86 3.55
C ALA A 220 -20.52 -30.20 3.37
N ASN A 221 -19.32 -30.37 3.90
CA ASN A 221 -18.56 -31.60 3.86
C ASN A 221 -19.29 -32.73 4.62
N CYS A 222 -19.78 -32.45 5.83
CA CYS A 222 -20.53 -33.47 6.61
C CYS A 222 -21.79 -33.93 5.87
N ARG A 223 -22.56 -33.00 5.28
CA ARG A 223 -23.73 -33.36 4.46
C ARG A 223 -23.34 -34.21 3.26
N LYS A 224 -22.23 -33.87 2.57
CA LYS A 224 -21.74 -34.67 1.44
C LYS A 224 -21.39 -36.08 1.89
N VAL A 225 -20.67 -36.27 2.99
CA VAL A 225 -20.36 -37.59 3.55
C VAL A 225 -21.65 -38.35 3.86
N ALA A 226 -22.60 -37.73 4.57
CA ALA A 226 -23.88 -38.34 4.92
C ALA A 226 -24.69 -38.75 3.68
N GLN A 227 -24.73 -37.94 2.62
CA GLN A 227 -25.48 -38.22 1.39
C GLN A 227 -24.84 -39.31 0.50
N SER A 228 -23.54 -39.55 0.67
CA SER A 228 -22.77 -40.43 -0.22
C SER A 228 -22.40 -41.77 0.45
N TYR A 229 -23.04 -42.15 1.55
CA TYR A 229 -22.66 -43.34 2.32
C TYR A 229 -22.63 -44.64 1.47
N MET A 230 -23.52 -44.80 0.51
CA MET A 230 -23.56 -45.96 -0.41
C MET A 230 -22.36 -45.99 -1.39
N ALA A 231 -21.69 -44.85 -1.63
CA ALA A 231 -20.62 -44.75 -2.63
C ALA A 231 -19.23 -45.13 -2.06
N TYR A 232 -19.09 -45.38 -0.78
CA TYR A 232 -17.80 -45.70 -0.15
C TYR A 232 -17.32 -47.14 -0.34
N GLY A 233 -18.15 -48.03 -0.91
CA GLY A 233 -17.78 -49.41 -1.22
C GLY A 233 -17.74 -50.37 -0.03
N SER A 234 -17.54 -49.87 1.19
CA SER A 234 -17.64 -50.67 2.44
C SER A 234 -18.06 -49.77 3.60
N TYR A 235 -18.57 -50.35 4.65
CA TYR A 235 -18.94 -49.65 5.88
C TYR A 235 -17.71 -49.03 6.56
N ASP A 236 -16.57 -49.72 6.59
CA ASP A 236 -15.34 -49.21 7.18
C ASP A 236 -14.83 -47.93 6.47
N ASN A 237 -14.93 -47.91 5.14
CA ASN A 237 -14.58 -46.71 4.38
C ASN A 237 -15.52 -45.52 4.68
N TYR A 238 -16.81 -45.79 4.86
CA TYR A 238 -17.77 -44.77 5.27
C TYR A 238 -17.45 -44.26 6.68
N LEU A 239 -17.20 -45.15 7.66
CA LEU A 239 -16.82 -44.78 9.03
C LEU A 239 -15.57 -43.90 9.06
N ALA A 240 -14.56 -44.22 8.28
CA ALA A 240 -13.35 -43.38 8.18
C ALA A 240 -13.66 -41.98 7.66
N ALA A 241 -14.55 -41.84 6.67
CA ALA A 241 -14.97 -40.54 6.14
C ALA A 241 -15.84 -39.78 7.16
N GLU A 242 -16.71 -40.43 7.89
CA GLU A 242 -17.51 -39.85 8.96
C GLU A 242 -16.63 -39.32 10.10
N GLU A 243 -15.70 -40.16 10.59
CA GLU A 243 -14.75 -39.79 11.64
C GLU A 243 -13.92 -38.56 11.21
N ALA A 244 -13.43 -38.54 9.98
CA ALA A 244 -12.72 -37.39 9.43
C ALA A 244 -13.59 -36.10 9.42
N ALA A 245 -14.88 -36.26 9.10
CA ALA A 245 -15.82 -35.10 9.12
C ALA A 245 -16.09 -34.63 10.56
N LEU A 246 -16.29 -35.52 11.50
CA LEU A 246 -16.48 -35.24 12.94
C LEU A 246 -15.21 -34.59 13.54
N ASN A 247 -14.03 -35.06 13.18
CA ASN A 247 -12.76 -34.49 13.62
C ASN A 247 -12.60 -33.04 13.17
N ARG A 248 -13.04 -32.69 11.98
CA ARG A 248 -13.04 -31.28 11.52
C ARG A 248 -13.98 -30.40 12.35
N ILE A 249 -15.15 -30.91 12.78
CA ILE A 249 -16.03 -30.19 13.71
C ILE A 249 -15.31 -29.96 15.04
N ASN A 250 -14.66 -31.01 15.58
CA ASN A 250 -13.95 -30.94 16.86
C ASN A 250 -12.76 -29.95 16.78
N GLU A 251 -11.98 -29.95 15.69
CA GLU A 251 -10.93 -28.98 15.46
C GLU A 251 -11.45 -27.54 15.47
N TYR A 252 -12.60 -27.30 14.82
CA TYR A 252 -13.22 -25.97 14.83
C TYR A 252 -13.64 -25.57 16.24
N VAL A 253 -14.36 -26.44 16.95
CA VAL A 253 -14.87 -26.17 18.31
C VAL A 253 -13.71 -25.90 19.27
N ASN A 254 -12.67 -26.74 19.22
CA ASN A 254 -11.47 -26.57 20.05
C ASN A 254 -10.73 -25.26 19.76
N ALA A 255 -10.70 -24.83 18.50
CA ALA A 255 -9.96 -23.64 18.09
C ALA A 255 -10.70 -22.32 18.39
N PHE A 256 -12.04 -22.31 18.30
CA PHE A 256 -12.83 -21.07 18.29
C PHE A 256 -13.95 -21.05 19.33
N GLY A 257 -14.19 -22.15 20.04
CA GLY A 257 -15.37 -22.32 20.89
C GLY A 257 -16.67 -22.31 20.07
N GLY A 258 -17.66 -23.12 20.43
CA GLY A 258 -18.97 -23.10 19.79
C GLY A 258 -18.99 -23.25 18.27
N GLY A 259 -20.15 -23.50 17.72
CA GLY A 259 -20.40 -23.61 16.27
C GLY A 259 -21.76 -24.26 16.05
N SER A 260 -22.48 -23.89 14.98
CA SER A 260 -23.78 -24.46 14.65
C SER A 260 -23.60 -25.72 13.80
N PHE A 261 -23.22 -26.84 14.41
CA PHE A 261 -22.97 -28.11 13.74
C PHE A 261 -24.05 -29.21 14.07
N GLY A 262 -25.10 -28.86 14.83
CA GLY A 262 -26.14 -29.82 15.25
C GLY A 262 -26.76 -30.54 14.05
N ASN A 263 -27.19 -29.85 13.03
CA ASN A 263 -27.78 -30.45 11.83
C ASN A 263 -26.82 -31.34 11.06
N ALA A 264 -25.52 -30.96 11.00
CA ALA A 264 -24.51 -31.79 10.35
C ALA A 264 -24.21 -33.06 11.10
N LYS A 265 -24.12 -33.00 12.45
CA LYS A 265 -23.94 -34.17 13.30
C LYS A 265 -25.15 -35.12 13.22
N ASN A 266 -26.36 -34.56 13.24
CA ASN A 266 -27.60 -35.38 13.11
C ASN A 266 -27.67 -36.08 11.73
N ALA A 267 -27.25 -35.38 10.65
CA ALA A 267 -27.20 -35.96 9.32
C ALA A 267 -26.18 -37.12 9.22
N LEU A 268 -25.02 -37.00 9.84
CA LEU A 268 -24.01 -38.05 9.90
C LEU A 268 -24.54 -39.25 10.70
N ALA A 269 -25.10 -39.04 11.90
CA ALA A 269 -25.66 -40.08 12.73
C ALA A 269 -26.81 -40.82 12.06
N GLN A 270 -27.65 -40.13 11.27
CA GLN A 270 -28.71 -40.80 10.50
C GLN A 270 -28.09 -41.65 9.36
N ALA A 271 -27.10 -41.09 8.65
CA ALA A 271 -26.43 -41.79 7.56
C ALA A 271 -25.63 -42.99 8.05
N ASP A 272 -25.10 -42.97 9.28
CA ASP A 272 -24.45 -44.13 9.89
C ASP A 272 -25.43 -45.30 10.08
N ASN A 273 -26.63 -45.06 10.63
CA ASN A 273 -27.67 -46.07 10.75
C ASN A 273 -28.10 -46.62 9.37
N ASP A 274 -28.22 -45.73 8.37
CA ASP A 274 -28.60 -46.16 7.01
C ASP A 274 -27.48 -46.96 6.32
N ALA A 275 -26.21 -46.61 6.54
CA ALA A 275 -25.03 -47.31 6.04
C ALA A 275 -24.91 -48.73 6.65
N ILE A 276 -25.11 -48.88 7.98
CA ILE A 276 -25.13 -50.18 8.62
C ILE A 276 -26.16 -51.11 7.93
N ASN A 277 -27.39 -50.63 7.75
CA ASN A 277 -28.45 -51.38 7.12
C ASN A 277 -28.17 -51.71 5.64
N TYR A 278 -27.56 -50.78 4.90
CA TYR A 278 -27.20 -50.93 3.48
C TYR A 278 -26.10 -52.00 3.30
N TYR A 279 -24.99 -51.85 4.04
CA TYR A 279 -23.83 -52.73 3.86
C TYR A 279 -24.09 -54.12 4.45
N ALA A 280 -24.88 -54.27 5.52
CA ALA A 280 -25.29 -55.58 6.05
C ALA A 280 -26.18 -56.39 5.08
N LYS A 281 -26.91 -55.72 4.15
CA LYS A 281 -27.76 -56.38 3.17
C LYS A 281 -27.05 -56.70 1.86
N ASN A 282 -26.01 -55.98 1.51
CA ASN A 282 -25.40 -56.02 0.17
C ASN A 282 -23.99 -56.66 0.18
N TYR A 283 -23.41 -56.89 1.33
CA TYR A 283 -22.10 -57.49 1.52
C TYR A 283 -22.11 -58.50 2.66
#